data_2d169b0053b30bdfc163b9b1264deb8f
#
_entry.id   2d169b0053b30bdfc163b9b1264deb8f
#
_cell.length_a   1.000
_cell.length_b   1.000
_cell.length_c   1.000
_cell.angle_alpha   90.00
_cell.angle_beta   90.00
_cell.angle_gamma   90.00
#
_symmetry.space_group_name_H-M   'P 1'
#
loop_
_entity.id
_entity.type
_entity.pdbx_description
1 polymer ?
#
loop_
_entity_poly.entity_id
_entity_poly.type
_entity_poly.pdbx_seq_one_letter_code
_entity_poly.pdbx_strand_id
1 'polypeptide(L)'
;MIAHLNGKLVSKLSNEAIIDCVGVGYSVLISLNTHDRLPAVGEKVMLVTLLITREDSMLLYGFHDTSERDAFVLLTSVSGIGPKIALGILSSLTVNELRQFVSEGNLVALVKLPGIGKKTAERMNLELRDKILKLGSSDDAPAVSSGSDMFIREEALSALVTLGYNKLAADKAVKKAFATFKSGNVSAEELIRKSLKFAMS
;
A
#
# COMPACT_ATOMS: atom_id res chain seq x y z
N MET A 1 13.20 8.93 2.35
CA MET A 1 11.78 8.59 2.13
C MET A 1 10.97 9.05 3.34
N ILE A 2 9.81 9.67 3.16
CA ILE A 2 8.92 10.12 4.25
C ILE A 2 7.73 9.15 4.25
N ALA A 3 7.64 8.30 5.28
CA ALA A 3 6.67 7.20 5.33
C ALA A 3 5.35 7.61 6.02
N HIS A 4 5.41 8.51 6.98
CA HIS A 4 4.25 9.09 7.64
C HIS A 4 4.60 10.48 8.19
N LEU A 5 3.58 11.28 8.42
CA LEU A 5 3.65 12.52 9.19
C LEU A 5 2.76 12.41 10.41
N ASN A 6 3.28 12.81 11.56
CA ASN A 6 2.54 12.93 12.81
C ASN A 6 2.75 14.34 13.36
N GLY A 7 1.71 15.16 13.32
CA GLY A 7 1.84 16.56 13.66
C GLY A 7 0.49 17.24 13.90
N LYS A 8 0.48 18.57 13.80
CA LYS A 8 -0.71 19.40 13.94
C LYS A 8 -1.21 19.83 12.56
N LEU A 9 -2.50 19.65 12.29
CA LEU A 9 -3.12 20.13 11.06
C LEU A 9 -3.19 21.67 11.08
N VAL A 10 -2.47 22.31 10.16
CA VAL A 10 -2.41 23.78 10.05
C VAL A 10 -3.36 24.32 9.01
N SER A 11 -3.49 23.60 7.88
CA SER A 11 -4.37 23.98 6.79
C SER A 11 -5.04 22.74 6.18
N LYS A 12 -6.30 22.90 5.76
CA LYS A 12 -7.13 21.84 5.17
C LYS A 12 -7.84 22.41 3.95
N LEU A 13 -7.32 22.12 2.77
CA LEU A 13 -7.94 22.41 1.48
C LEU A 13 -8.43 21.11 0.84
N SER A 14 -9.29 21.19 -0.17
CA SER A 14 -9.91 20.00 -0.79
C SER A 14 -8.92 18.94 -1.31
N ASN A 15 -7.75 19.37 -1.74
CA ASN A 15 -6.74 18.49 -2.35
C ASN A 15 -5.34 18.63 -1.71
N GLU A 16 -5.23 19.40 -0.63
CA GLU A 16 -3.97 19.70 0.03
C GLU A 16 -4.19 19.91 1.52
N ALA A 17 -3.28 19.41 2.33
CA ALA A 17 -3.21 19.68 3.77
C ALA A 17 -1.79 20.13 4.14
N ILE A 18 -1.68 21.01 5.13
CA ILE A 18 -0.38 21.37 5.72
C ILE A 18 -0.34 20.81 7.14
N ILE A 19 0.70 20.03 7.41
CA ILE A 19 0.93 19.40 8.72
C ILE A 19 2.22 19.96 9.30
N ASP A 20 2.10 20.59 10.46
CA ASP A 20 3.25 21.05 11.24
C ASP A 20 3.81 19.90 12.10
N CYS A 21 5.01 19.51 11.80
CA CYS A 21 5.79 18.56 12.57
C CYS A 21 6.92 19.28 13.29
N VAL A 22 6.61 19.79 14.50
CA VAL A 22 7.59 20.46 15.39
C VAL A 22 8.27 21.67 14.70
N GLY A 23 7.47 22.53 14.07
CA GLY A 23 7.95 23.75 13.42
C GLY A 23 8.31 23.59 11.93
N VAL A 24 8.21 22.38 11.37
CA VAL A 24 8.36 22.14 9.93
C VAL A 24 6.98 21.86 9.34
N GLY A 25 6.51 22.75 8.46
CA GLY A 25 5.25 22.59 7.73
C GLY A 25 5.42 21.75 6.46
N TYR A 26 4.77 20.60 6.40
CA TYR A 26 4.73 19.74 5.22
C TYR A 26 3.45 19.97 4.45
N SER A 27 3.56 20.41 3.18
CA SER A 27 2.44 20.40 2.24
C SER A 27 2.25 19.00 1.67
N VAL A 28 1.04 18.47 1.75
CA VAL A 28 0.69 17.09 1.40
C VAL A 28 -0.52 17.11 0.49
N LEU A 29 -0.40 16.50 -0.69
CA LEU A 29 -1.52 16.30 -1.60
C LEU A 29 -2.38 15.14 -1.11
N ILE A 30 -3.68 15.34 -1.01
CA ILE A 30 -4.63 14.38 -0.45
C ILE A 30 -5.83 14.16 -1.36
N SER A 31 -6.48 13.00 -1.25
CA SER A 31 -7.78 12.73 -1.85
C SER A 31 -8.91 13.41 -1.06
N LEU A 32 -10.10 13.53 -1.64
CA LEU A 32 -11.29 13.97 -0.92
C LEU A 32 -11.67 13.00 0.19
N ASN A 33 -11.49 11.70 -0.02
CA ASN A 33 -11.74 10.69 1.01
C ASN A 33 -10.82 10.86 2.23
N THR A 34 -9.55 11.14 2.01
CA THR A 34 -8.62 11.51 3.10
C THR A 34 -9.03 12.84 3.73
N HIS A 35 -9.35 13.87 2.89
CA HIS A 35 -9.79 15.18 3.39
C HIS A 35 -10.96 15.06 4.36
N ASP A 36 -11.99 14.29 4.02
CA ASP A 36 -13.22 14.18 4.84
C ASP A 36 -12.96 13.47 6.19
N ARG A 37 -11.91 12.68 6.27
CA ARG A 37 -11.46 12.01 7.51
C ARG A 37 -10.46 12.81 8.34
N LEU A 38 -9.95 13.94 7.80
CA LEU A 38 -9.07 14.81 8.57
C LEU A 38 -9.82 15.50 9.70
N PRO A 39 -9.19 15.67 10.87
CA PRO A 39 -9.75 16.40 12.01
C PRO A 39 -9.89 17.90 11.70
N ALA A 40 -10.32 18.68 12.70
CA ALA A 40 -10.35 20.11 12.61
C ALA A 40 -8.93 20.72 12.57
N VAL A 41 -8.80 21.88 11.89
CA VAL A 41 -7.54 22.65 11.91
C VAL A 41 -7.16 22.97 13.34
N GLY A 42 -5.91 22.73 13.67
CA GLY A 42 -5.36 22.88 15.03
C GLY A 42 -5.24 21.57 15.81
N GLU A 43 -5.88 20.50 15.38
CA GLU A 43 -5.81 19.19 16.03
C GLU A 43 -4.65 18.34 15.51
N LYS A 44 -4.32 17.29 16.30
CA LYS A 44 -3.29 16.32 15.91
C LYS A 44 -3.80 15.39 14.83
N VAL A 45 -2.94 15.09 13.86
CA VAL A 45 -3.23 14.18 12.76
C VAL A 45 -2.01 13.31 12.46
N MET A 46 -2.25 12.07 12.05
CA MET A 46 -1.26 11.21 11.45
C MET A 46 -1.74 10.84 10.03
N LEU A 47 -0.87 11.04 9.05
CA LEU A 47 -1.08 10.59 7.68
C LEU A 47 0.03 9.65 7.25
N VAL A 48 -0.34 8.57 6.59
CA VAL A 48 0.60 7.74 5.81
C VAL A 48 0.99 8.53 4.58
N THR A 49 2.27 8.54 4.22
CA THR A 49 2.74 9.37 3.12
C THR A 49 3.54 8.59 2.08
N LEU A 50 3.54 9.11 0.86
CA LEU A 50 4.36 8.66 -0.25
C LEU A 50 5.03 9.86 -0.91
N LEU A 51 6.36 9.88 -0.92
CA LEU A 51 7.14 10.88 -1.61
C LEU A 51 7.39 10.43 -3.06
N ILE A 52 6.96 11.23 -4.02
CA ILE A 52 7.27 11.05 -5.43
C ILE A 52 8.24 12.15 -5.85
N THR A 53 9.44 11.73 -6.25
CA THR A 53 10.49 12.61 -6.79
C THR A 53 10.51 12.52 -8.31
N ARG A 54 10.62 13.68 -8.97
CA ARG A 54 10.89 13.83 -10.40
C ARG A 54 12.13 14.70 -10.56
N GLU A 55 12.58 14.89 -11.78
CA GLU A 55 13.77 15.70 -12.06
C GLU A 55 13.63 17.15 -11.57
N ASP A 56 12.42 17.69 -11.62
CA ASP A 56 12.09 19.10 -11.33
C ASP A 56 11.21 19.32 -10.09
N SER A 57 10.76 18.25 -9.43
CA SER A 57 9.79 18.37 -8.34
C SER A 57 9.83 17.23 -7.34
N MET A 58 9.48 17.55 -6.10
CA MET A 58 9.25 16.60 -5.03
C MET A 58 7.84 16.81 -4.49
N LEU A 59 6.96 15.82 -4.67
CA LEU A 59 5.57 15.89 -4.24
C LEU A 59 5.31 14.85 -3.16
N LEU A 60 4.73 15.29 -2.05
CA LEU A 60 4.34 14.42 -0.96
C LEU A 60 2.83 14.16 -1.05
N TYR A 61 2.45 12.92 -1.13
CA TYR A 61 1.06 12.46 -1.12
C TYR A 61 0.73 11.90 0.26
N GLY A 62 -0.46 12.23 0.79
CA GLY A 62 -0.93 11.79 2.08
C GLY A 62 -2.23 11.00 1.99
N PHE A 63 -2.32 9.98 2.83
CA PHE A 63 -3.43 9.04 2.86
C PHE A 63 -3.86 8.83 4.31
N HIS A 64 -5.15 8.61 4.52
CA HIS A 64 -5.67 8.36 5.86
C HIS A 64 -5.15 7.03 6.42
N ASP A 65 -5.00 6.01 5.56
CA ASP A 65 -4.56 4.67 5.92
C ASP A 65 -3.64 4.05 4.85
N THR A 66 -3.06 2.91 5.18
CA THR A 66 -2.17 2.16 4.30
C THR A 66 -2.90 1.57 3.09
N SER A 67 -4.17 1.21 3.23
CA SER A 67 -4.99 0.65 2.15
C SER A 67 -5.18 1.67 1.02
N GLU A 68 -5.43 2.94 1.35
CA GLU A 68 -5.55 4.03 0.37
C GLU A 68 -4.21 4.32 -0.31
N ARG A 69 -3.10 4.33 0.45
CA ARG A 69 -1.75 4.46 -0.11
C ARG A 69 -1.44 3.34 -1.09
N ASP A 70 -1.74 2.10 -0.74
CA ASP A 70 -1.42 0.93 -1.57
C ASP A 70 -2.30 0.91 -2.83
N ALA A 71 -3.56 1.34 -2.73
CA ALA A 71 -4.41 1.56 -3.89
C ALA A 71 -3.83 2.63 -4.83
N PHE A 72 -3.32 3.73 -4.28
CA PHE A 72 -2.64 4.78 -5.06
C PHE A 72 -1.41 4.23 -5.79
N VAL A 73 -0.57 3.45 -5.12
CA VAL A 73 0.62 2.82 -5.72
C VAL A 73 0.22 1.86 -6.84
N LEU A 74 -0.81 1.04 -6.63
CA LEU A 74 -1.33 0.15 -7.66
C LEU A 74 -1.89 0.90 -8.87
N LEU A 75 -2.67 1.95 -8.65
CA LEU A 75 -3.21 2.79 -9.70
C LEU A 75 -2.09 3.43 -10.54
N THR A 76 -1.08 3.99 -9.88
CA THR A 76 0.05 4.63 -10.57
C THR A 76 0.98 3.64 -11.30
N SER A 77 0.90 2.35 -11.00
CA SER A 77 1.61 1.31 -11.75
C SER A 77 0.98 1.01 -13.11
N VAL A 78 -0.27 1.42 -13.34
CA VAL A 78 -0.96 1.22 -14.62
C VAL A 78 -0.53 2.28 -15.62
N SER A 79 -0.08 1.85 -16.79
CA SER A 79 0.33 2.76 -17.85
C SER A 79 -0.83 3.67 -18.29
N GLY A 80 -0.61 4.97 -18.22
CA GLY A 80 -1.62 6.00 -18.52
C GLY A 80 -2.33 6.55 -17.27
N ILE A 81 -2.03 6.04 -16.07
CA ILE A 81 -2.55 6.57 -14.80
C ILE A 81 -1.40 7.21 -14.02
N GLY A 82 -1.29 8.53 -14.08
CA GLY A 82 -0.33 9.29 -13.28
C GLY A 82 -0.86 9.60 -11.87
N PRO A 83 -0.01 10.14 -10.99
CA PRO A 83 -0.39 10.47 -9.60
C PRO A 83 -1.62 11.37 -9.48
N LYS A 84 -1.76 12.37 -10.37
CA LYS A 84 -2.92 13.28 -10.37
C LYS A 84 -4.23 12.53 -10.68
N ILE A 85 -4.20 11.61 -11.66
CA ILE A 85 -5.35 10.79 -12.03
C ILE A 85 -5.68 9.81 -10.90
N ALA A 86 -4.67 9.14 -10.33
CA ALA A 86 -4.84 8.22 -9.21
C ALA A 86 -5.49 8.91 -8.00
N LEU A 87 -5.05 10.13 -7.65
CA LEU A 87 -5.65 10.91 -6.57
C LEU A 87 -7.10 11.30 -6.88
N GLY A 88 -7.39 11.66 -8.15
CA GLY A 88 -8.76 11.93 -8.61
C GLY A 88 -9.68 10.70 -8.51
N ILE A 89 -9.18 9.52 -8.86
CA ILE A 89 -9.91 8.25 -8.70
C ILE A 89 -10.23 8.02 -7.23
N LEU A 90 -9.24 8.10 -6.34
CA LEU A 90 -9.40 7.92 -4.89
C LEU A 90 -10.22 9.03 -4.23
N SER A 91 -10.43 10.14 -4.90
CA SER A 91 -11.38 11.19 -4.47
C SER A 91 -12.82 10.92 -4.88
N SER A 92 -13.04 10.08 -5.90
CA SER A 92 -14.38 9.82 -6.45
C SER A 92 -15.00 8.51 -5.96
N LEU A 93 -14.20 7.60 -5.39
CA LEU A 93 -14.67 6.31 -4.85
C LEU A 93 -13.75 5.81 -3.73
N THR A 94 -14.28 4.95 -2.90
CA THR A 94 -13.52 4.29 -1.83
C THR A 94 -12.65 3.15 -2.39
N VAL A 95 -11.64 2.72 -1.63
CA VAL A 95 -10.80 1.56 -2.00
C VAL A 95 -11.64 0.29 -2.17
N ASN A 96 -12.69 0.12 -1.38
CA ASN A 96 -13.59 -1.05 -1.48
C ASN A 96 -14.41 -1.04 -2.78
N GLU A 97 -14.95 0.11 -3.16
CA GLU A 97 -15.66 0.26 -4.45
C GLU A 97 -14.71 0.04 -5.64
N LEU A 98 -13.49 0.58 -5.57
CA LEU A 98 -12.46 0.32 -6.57
C LEU A 98 -12.18 -1.18 -6.72
N ARG A 99 -12.01 -1.87 -5.59
CA ARG A 99 -11.79 -3.32 -5.55
C ARG A 99 -12.96 -4.06 -6.19
N GLN A 100 -14.18 -3.68 -5.84
CA GLN A 100 -15.39 -4.29 -6.39
C GLN A 100 -15.46 -4.11 -7.91
N PHE A 101 -15.33 -2.89 -8.43
CA PHE A 101 -15.41 -2.60 -9.87
C PHE A 101 -14.35 -3.37 -10.68
N VAL A 102 -13.13 -3.46 -10.16
CA VAL A 102 -12.06 -4.21 -10.84
C VAL A 102 -12.31 -5.73 -10.75
N SER A 103 -12.74 -6.27 -9.61
CA SER A 103 -12.99 -7.71 -9.45
C SER A 103 -14.16 -8.19 -10.32
N GLU A 104 -15.21 -7.38 -10.45
CA GLU A 104 -16.37 -7.65 -11.30
C GLU A 104 -16.11 -7.40 -12.79
N GLY A 105 -14.99 -6.75 -13.15
CA GLY A 105 -14.71 -6.35 -14.53
C GLY A 105 -15.67 -5.27 -15.05
N ASN A 106 -16.17 -4.41 -14.17
CA ASN A 106 -17.16 -3.39 -14.47
C ASN A 106 -16.55 -2.21 -15.25
N LEU A 107 -16.24 -2.43 -16.52
CA LEU A 107 -15.64 -1.42 -17.40
C LEU A 107 -16.50 -0.15 -17.52
N VAL A 108 -17.83 -0.27 -17.42
CA VAL A 108 -18.74 0.89 -17.49
C VAL A 108 -18.53 1.84 -16.31
N ALA A 109 -18.35 1.29 -15.11
CA ALA A 109 -18.05 2.08 -13.91
C ALA A 109 -16.64 2.68 -14.00
N LEU A 110 -15.64 1.91 -14.44
CA LEU A 110 -14.26 2.36 -14.56
C LEU A 110 -14.08 3.50 -15.57
N VAL A 111 -14.80 3.50 -16.70
CA VAL A 111 -14.74 4.59 -17.70
C VAL A 111 -15.33 5.91 -17.17
N LYS A 112 -16.22 5.87 -16.16
CA LYS A 112 -16.77 7.08 -15.54
C LYS A 112 -15.80 7.78 -14.58
N LEU A 113 -14.69 7.12 -14.24
CA LEU A 113 -13.68 7.70 -13.34
C LEU A 113 -12.93 8.86 -14.01
N PRO A 114 -12.54 9.88 -13.26
CA PRO A 114 -11.89 11.06 -13.80
C PRO A 114 -10.58 10.71 -14.52
N GLY A 115 -10.46 11.14 -15.77
CA GLY A 115 -9.25 10.91 -16.58
C GLY A 115 -9.10 9.49 -17.13
N ILE A 116 -10.09 8.62 -16.99
CA ILE A 116 -10.07 7.23 -17.47
C ILE A 116 -10.91 7.09 -18.75
N GLY A 117 -10.21 6.81 -19.86
CA GLY A 117 -10.85 6.42 -21.11
C GLY A 117 -11.01 4.90 -21.23
N LYS A 118 -11.73 4.45 -22.27
CA LYS A 118 -12.02 3.02 -22.53
C LYS A 118 -10.75 2.14 -22.51
N LYS A 119 -9.69 2.53 -23.23
CA LYS A 119 -8.43 1.78 -23.28
C LYS A 119 -7.73 1.70 -21.91
N THR A 120 -7.78 2.79 -21.13
CA THR A 120 -7.19 2.83 -19.79
C THR A 120 -8.00 1.99 -18.81
N ALA A 121 -9.34 1.97 -18.91
CA ALA A 121 -10.21 1.12 -18.10
C ALA A 121 -9.97 -0.38 -18.36
N GLU A 122 -9.85 -0.79 -19.64
CA GLU A 122 -9.53 -2.17 -20.01
C GLU A 122 -8.16 -2.60 -19.44
N ARG A 123 -7.14 -1.74 -19.58
CA ARG A 123 -5.80 -1.98 -19.03
C ARG A 123 -5.81 -2.05 -17.51
N MET A 124 -6.47 -1.10 -16.86
CA MET A 124 -6.62 -1.05 -15.41
C MET A 124 -7.27 -2.35 -14.88
N ASN A 125 -8.34 -2.80 -15.52
CA ASN A 125 -8.99 -4.07 -15.17
C ASN A 125 -8.04 -5.27 -15.31
N LEU A 126 -7.28 -5.34 -16.40
CA LEU A 126 -6.35 -6.44 -16.66
C LEU A 126 -5.17 -6.45 -15.67
N GLU A 127 -4.53 -5.29 -15.46
CA GLU A 127 -3.30 -5.19 -14.68
C GLU A 127 -3.55 -5.22 -13.16
N LEU A 128 -4.73 -4.77 -12.69
CA LEU A 128 -5.04 -4.68 -11.27
C LEU A 128 -5.82 -5.87 -10.73
N ARG A 129 -6.51 -6.66 -11.56
CA ARG A 129 -7.42 -7.71 -11.12
C ARG A 129 -6.82 -8.63 -10.05
N ASP A 130 -5.62 -9.15 -10.31
CA ASP A 130 -4.97 -10.10 -9.38
C ASP A 130 -4.30 -9.42 -8.18
N LYS A 131 -3.96 -8.13 -8.31
CA LYS A 131 -3.24 -7.37 -7.29
C LYS A 131 -4.19 -6.72 -6.30
N ILE A 132 -5.33 -6.22 -6.78
CA ILE A 132 -6.28 -5.44 -5.98
C ILE A 132 -7.01 -6.30 -4.94
N LEU A 133 -7.17 -7.60 -5.20
CA LEU A 133 -7.75 -8.55 -4.24
C LEU A 133 -6.91 -8.71 -2.97
N LYS A 134 -5.61 -8.38 -3.06
CA LYS A 134 -4.67 -8.41 -1.94
C LYS A 134 -4.64 -7.10 -1.13
N LEU A 135 -5.27 -6.03 -1.64
CA LEU A 135 -5.41 -4.77 -0.90
C LEU A 135 -6.32 -4.97 0.32
N GLY A 136 -5.87 -4.53 1.48
CA GLY A 136 -6.65 -4.58 2.71
C GLY A 136 -6.69 -5.95 3.39
N SER A 137 -6.00 -6.96 2.87
CA SER A 137 -5.83 -8.23 3.58
C SER A 137 -4.90 -8.12 4.79
N SER A 138 -4.17 -7.00 4.89
CA SER A 138 -3.16 -6.77 5.93
C SER A 138 -3.65 -5.89 7.09
N ASP A 139 -4.70 -5.06 6.92
CA ASP A 139 -5.03 -4.02 7.89
C ASP A 139 -6.34 -4.26 8.67
N ASP A 140 -7.26 -5.12 8.19
CA ASP A 140 -8.51 -5.47 8.86
C ASP A 140 -8.47 -6.87 9.53
N ALA A 141 -7.34 -7.55 9.52
CA ALA A 141 -7.21 -8.67 10.42
C ALA A 141 -7.11 -8.11 11.85
N PRO A 142 -8.08 -8.40 12.76
CA PRO A 142 -7.81 -8.27 14.17
C PRO A 142 -6.48 -8.98 14.40
N ALA A 143 -5.65 -8.47 15.30
CA ALA A 143 -4.38 -9.09 15.70
C ALA A 143 -4.61 -10.60 15.90
N VAL A 144 -4.66 -11.32 14.79
CA VAL A 144 -4.72 -12.77 14.78
C VAL A 144 -3.35 -13.18 15.23
N SER A 145 -3.32 -13.66 16.45
CA SER A 145 -2.25 -14.34 17.14
C SER A 145 -1.05 -14.58 16.20
N SER A 146 0.01 -13.83 16.43
CA SER A 146 1.35 -13.96 15.86
C SER A 146 1.85 -15.38 16.08
N GLY A 147 1.38 -16.35 15.33
CA GLY A 147 1.69 -17.73 15.61
C GLY A 147 1.09 -18.77 14.67
N SER A 148 0.33 -18.41 13.63
CA SER A 148 0.00 -19.44 12.65
C SER A 148 1.23 -19.71 11.77
N ASP A 149 1.64 -20.97 11.69
CA ASP A 149 2.77 -21.45 10.87
C ASP A 149 2.75 -20.88 9.44
N MET A 150 1.56 -20.60 8.92
CA MET A 150 1.34 -20.05 7.59
C MET A 150 1.77 -18.58 7.51
N PHE A 151 1.42 -17.75 8.50
CA PHE A 151 1.79 -16.34 8.56
C PHE A 151 3.31 -16.17 8.68
N ILE A 152 3.94 -16.95 9.57
CA ILE A 152 5.39 -16.93 9.79
C ILE A 152 6.15 -17.33 8.52
N ARG A 153 5.64 -18.30 7.75
CA ARG A 153 6.23 -18.70 6.46
C ARG A 153 6.09 -17.63 5.39
N GLU A 154 4.95 -16.96 5.33
CA GLU A 154 4.69 -15.91 4.35
C GLU A 154 5.55 -14.67 4.63
N GLU A 155 5.71 -14.32 5.89
CA GLU A 155 6.62 -13.27 6.34
C GLU A 155 8.08 -13.60 5.99
N ALA A 156 8.53 -14.83 6.25
CA ALA A 156 9.88 -15.26 5.90
C ALA A 156 10.10 -15.27 4.38
N LEU A 157 9.13 -15.72 3.60
CA LEU A 157 9.19 -15.69 2.14
C LEU A 157 9.30 -14.25 1.61
N SER A 158 8.48 -13.34 2.13
CA SER A 158 8.49 -11.91 1.78
C SER A 158 9.84 -11.28 2.09
N ALA A 159 10.40 -11.56 3.26
CA ALA A 159 11.71 -11.06 3.66
C ALA A 159 12.83 -11.52 2.71
N LEU A 160 12.88 -12.79 2.33
CA LEU A 160 13.90 -13.29 1.40
C LEU A 160 13.76 -12.67 0.00
N VAL A 161 12.53 -12.50 -0.49
CA VAL A 161 12.27 -11.85 -1.78
C VAL A 161 12.72 -10.38 -1.74
N THR A 162 12.47 -9.67 -0.65
CA THR A 162 12.94 -8.29 -0.44
C THR A 162 14.46 -8.19 -0.40
N LEU A 163 15.14 -9.21 0.10
CA LEU A 163 16.61 -9.33 0.09
C LEU A 163 17.17 -9.70 -1.29
N GLY A 164 16.32 -9.86 -2.31
CA GLY A 164 16.73 -10.10 -3.69
C GLY A 164 16.78 -11.56 -4.13
N TYR A 165 16.35 -12.49 -3.30
CA TYR A 165 16.27 -13.91 -3.71
C TYR A 165 15.09 -14.15 -4.66
N ASN A 166 15.28 -14.99 -5.67
CA ASN A 166 14.19 -15.43 -6.54
C ASN A 166 13.10 -16.12 -5.71
N LYS A 167 11.83 -15.83 -6.01
CA LYS A 167 10.66 -16.33 -5.27
C LYS A 167 10.66 -17.87 -5.13
N LEU A 168 11.05 -18.60 -6.20
CA LEU A 168 11.13 -20.07 -6.16
C LEU A 168 12.24 -20.58 -5.24
N ALA A 169 13.40 -19.90 -5.23
CA ALA A 169 14.51 -20.24 -4.35
C ALA A 169 14.16 -19.91 -2.89
N ALA A 170 13.55 -18.76 -2.66
CA ALA A 170 13.08 -18.33 -1.35
C ALA A 170 12.04 -19.31 -0.76
N ASP A 171 11.04 -19.72 -1.55
CA ASP A 171 10.03 -20.69 -1.11
C ASP A 171 10.63 -22.04 -0.75
N LYS A 172 11.58 -22.55 -1.56
CA LYS A 172 12.31 -23.79 -1.25
C LYS A 172 13.12 -23.67 0.03
N ALA A 173 13.79 -22.54 0.23
CA ALA A 173 14.61 -22.29 1.42
C ALA A 173 13.75 -22.21 2.68
N VAL A 174 12.62 -21.50 2.63
CA VAL A 174 11.66 -21.36 3.75
C VAL A 174 11.07 -22.74 4.10
N LYS A 175 10.65 -23.54 3.12
CA LYS A 175 10.12 -24.89 3.34
C LYS A 175 11.16 -25.80 4.01
N LYS A 176 12.40 -25.80 3.49
CA LYS A 176 13.51 -26.58 4.08
C LYS A 176 13.81 -26.13 5.52
N ALA A 177 13.91 -24.82 5.74
CA ALA A 177 14.17 -24.26 7.07
C ALA A 177 13.06 -24.64 8.04
N PHE A 178 11.80 -24.47 7.64
CA PHE A 178 10.65 -24.77 8.49
C PHE A 178 10.58 -26.24 8.89
N ALA A 179 10.88 -27.17 7.98
CA ALA A 179 10.90 -28.60 8.25
C ALA A 179 11.96 -29.01 9.30
N THR A 180 12.93 -28.16 9.58
CA THR A 180 13.96 -28.44 10.61
C THR A 180 13.58 -28.01 12.02
N PHE A 181 12.47 -27.28 12.17
CA PHE A 181 11.93 -26.94 13.48
C PHE A 181 11.03 -28.08 13.96
N LYS A 182 11.37 -28.64 15.12
CA LYS A 182 10.45 -29.55 15.82
C LYS A 182 9.31 -28.74 16.38
N SER A 183 8.07 -29.20 16.20
CA SER A 183 6.80 -28.57 16.58
C SER A 183 6.90 -27.70 17.85
N GLY A 184 6.75 -26.39 17.73
CA GLY A 184 6.81 -25.43 18.82
C GLY A 184 7.03 -24.03 18.26
N ASN A 185 6.55 -22.97 18.91
CA ASN A 185 6.58 -21.57 18.49
C ASN A 185 7.88 -21.15 17.78
N VAL A 186 7.88 -21.22 16.45
CA VAL A 186 8.96 -20.69 15.62
C VAL A 186 8.71 -19.19 15.44
N SER A 187 9.67 -18.35 15.78
CA SER A 187 9.55 -16.92 15.45
C SER A 187 9.87 -16.69 13.96
N ALA A 188 9.24 -15.67 13.37
CA ALA A 188 9.53 -15.27 11.99
C ALA A 188 11.04 -14.97 11.81
N GLU A 189 11.67 -14.32 12.79
CA GLU A 189 13.10 -13.99 12.78
C GLU A 189 13.99 -15.25 12.70
N GLU A 190 13.69 -16.25 13.50
CA GLU A 190 14.45 -17.52 13.50
C GLU A 190 14.30 -18.26 12.17
N LEU A 191 13.05 -18.25 11.62
CA LEU A 191 12.79 -18.86 10.33
C LEU A 191 13.52 -18.13 9.21
N ILE A 192 13.50 -16.79 9.18
CA ILE A 192 14.22 -15.96 8.20
C ILE A 192 15.73 -16.27 8.27
N ARG A 193 16.30 -16.21 9.47
CA ARG A 193 17.72 -16.46 9.71
C ARG A 193 18.17 -17.85 9.22
N LYS A 194 17.33 -18.85 9.43
CA LYS A 194 17.62 -20.23 9.01
C LYS A 194 17.41 -20.42 7.50
N SER A 195 16.39 -19.78 6.95
CA SER A 195 16.10 -19.81 5.52
C SER A 195 17.22 -19.17 4.69
N LEU A 196 17.84 -18.09 5.18
CA LEU A 196 19.01 -17.48 4.53
C LEU A 196 20.16 -18.45 4.37
N LYS A 197 20.45 -19.30 5.38
CA LYS A 197 21.49 -20.32 5.29
C LYS A 197 21.21 -21.35 4.18
N PHE A 198 19.93 -21.71 3.98
CA PHE A 198 19.53 -22.64 2.92
C PHE A 198 19.42 -21.97 1.54
N ALA A 199 19.25 -20.66 1.47
CA ALA A 199 19.20 -19.91 0.23
C ALA A 199 20.60 -19.63 -0.35
N MET A 200 21.65 -19.67 0.50
CA MET A 200 23.05 -19.45 0.11
C MET A 200 23.77 -20.75 -0.25
N SER A 201 23.13 -21.90 -0.06
CA SER A 201 23.67 -23.25 -0.36
C SER A 201 23.11 -23.74 -1.68
#